data_7891b87854cbfa820eedbb76c3d431c8
#
_entry.id   7891b87854cbfa820eedbb76c3d431c8
#
_cell.length_a   1.000
_cell.length_b   1.000
_cell.length_c   1.000
_cell.angle_alpha   90.00
_cell.angle_beta   90.00
_cell.angle_gamma   90.00
#
_symmetry.space_group_name_H-M   'P 1'
#
loop_
_entity.id
_entity.type
_entity.pdbx_description
1 polymer ?
#
loop_
_entity_poly.entity_id
_entity_poly.type
_entity_poly.pdbx_seq_one_letter_code
_entity_poly.pdbx_strand_id
1 'polypeptide(L)'
;MFTNPTGSNFVRGVVSALLTEVTLGGKLDADIAVLELDEAYAVHFVKQVKPRYALLLNVMRDQLDRFGEIDTTAKLLSHVAAATTGTVVLNREDPRIAALAAKAPAGTTVRYFGLADDLRHYFPSDDDMATTVSVEGAAGPLPSARTPLSPR
;
A
#
# COMPACT_ATOMS: atom_id res chain seq x y z
N MET A 1 -1.38 -11.16 -20.55
CA MET A 1 -1.12 -10.57 -19.21
C MET A 1 -0.79 -11.70 -18.27
N PHE A 2 0.25 -11.56 -17.46
CA PHE A 2 0.64 -12.51 -16.41
C PHE A 2 0.28 -11.98 -15.03
N THR A 3 -0.18 -12.84 -14.12
CA THR A 3 -0.46 -12.52 -12.71
C THR A 3 -0.23 -13.74 -11.82
N ASN A 4 0.17 -13.54 -10.57
CA ASN A 4 0.21 -14.63 -9.61
C ASN A 4 -1.20 -14.87 -9.03
N PRO A 5 -1.58 -16.14 -8.77
CA PRO A 5 -2.87 -16.46 -8.17
C PRO A 5 -3.00 -15.91 -6.75
N THR A 6 -4.24 -15.68 -6.31
CA THR A 6 -4.56 -15.22 -4.97
C THR A 6 -3.89 -16.09 -3.90
N GLY A 7 -3.27 -15.47 -2.90
CA GLY A 7 -2.54 -16.15 -1.83
C GLY A 7 -1.12 -16.61 -2.20
N SER A 8 -0.70 -16.38 -3.45
CA SER A 8 0.66 -16.71 -3.93
C SER A 8 1.56 -15.49 -3.98
N ASN A 9 1.48 -14.63 -2.98
CA ASN A 9 2.17 -13.34 -2.86
C ASN A 9 3.66 -13.46 -2.44
N PHE A 10 4.16 -14.67 -2.29
CA PHE A 10 5.56 -14.98 -2.01
C PHE A 10 6.34 -15.34 -3.28
N VAL A 11 7.68 -15.23 -3.22
CA VAL A 11 8.57 -15.57 -4.35
C VAL A 11 8.25 -16.95 -4.95
N ARG A 12 8.01 -17.94 -4.10
CA ARG A 12 7.66 -19.31 -4.56
C ARG A 12 6.35 -19.33 -5.35
N GLY A 13 5.35 -18.54 -4.94
CA GLY A 13 4.08 -18.45 -5.64
C GLY A 13 4.25 -17.80 -7.02
N VAL A 14 5.02 -16.72 -7.12
CA VAL A 14 5.33 -16.07 -8.39
C VAL A 14 6.10 -17.02 -9.32
N VAL A 15 7.12 -17.71 -8.81
CA VAL A 15 7.89 -18.68 -9.59
C VAL A 15 7.03 -19.86 -10.04
N SER A 16 6.19 -20.38 -9.16
CA SER A 16 5.26 -21.47 -9.52
C SER A 16 4.30 -21.04 -10.63
N ALA A 17 3.73 -19.83 -10.54
CA ALA A 17 2.87 -19.29 -11.58
C ALA A 17 3.63 -19.10 -12.91
N LEU A 18 4.86 -18.59 -12.85
CA LEU A 18 5.71 -18.46 -14.05
C LEU A 18 5.96 -19.80 -14.74
N LEU A 19 6.25 -20.84 -13.94
CA LEU A 19 6.55 -22.20 -14.48
C LEU A 19 5.35 -22.80 -15.21
N THR A 20 4.13 -22.40 -14.89
CA THR A 20 2.92 -22.89 -15.59
C THR A 20 2.65 -22.15 -16.90
N GLU A 21 3.19 -20.97 -17.10
CA GLU A 21 2.92 -20.11 -18.25
C GLU A 21 4.11 -19.95 -19.20
N VAL A 22 5.33 -20.25 -18.77
CA VAL A 22 6.49 -20.17 -19.66
C VAL A 22 6.55 -21.36 -20.61
N THR A 23 6.97 -21.09 -21.84
CA THR A 23 7.25 -22.15 -22.83
C THR A 23 8.47 -22.98 -22.41
N LEU A 24 8.68 -24.17 -23.03
CA LEU A 24 9.88 -24.99 -22.83
C LEU A 24 11.19 -24.22 -23.14
N GLY A 25 11.14 -23.18 -23.96
CA GLY A 25 12.27 -22.29 -24.24
C GLY A 25 12.42 -21.15 -23.22
N GLY A 26 11.66 -21.14 -22.10
CA GLY A 26 11.75 -20.14 -21.05
C GLY A 26 11.13 -18.79 -21.41
N LYS A 27 10.31 -18.70 -22.46
CA LYS A 27 9.65 -17.47 -22.88
C LYS A 27 8.27 -17.37 -22.25
N LEU A 28 7.98 -16.23 -21.60
CA LEU A 28 6.66 -15.86 -21.13
C LEU A 28 5.91 -15.12 -22.25
N ASP A 29 4.72 -15.60 -22.63
CA ASP A 29 3.87 -14.95 -23.63
C ASP A 29 2.90 -13.97 -22.93
N ALA A 30 3.47 -12.86 -22.45
CA ALA A 30 2.72 -11.80 -21.80
C ALA A 30 3.39 -10.45 -22.03
N ASP A 31 2.60 -9.45 -22.43
CA ASP A 31 3.06 -8.07 -22.64
C ASP A 31 3.23 -7.32 -21.31
N ILE A 32 2.48 -7.73 -20.27
CA ILE A 32 2.49 -7.11 -18.95
C ILE A 32 2.34 -8.18 -17.87
N ALA A 33 3.09 -8.00 -16.78
CA ALA A 33 2.94 -8.75 -15.54
C ALA A 33 2.37 -7.83 -14.45
N VAL A 34 1.30 -8.29 -13.77
CA VAL A 34 0.72 -7.64 -12.59
C VAL A 34 0.85 -8.60 -11.43
N LEU A 35 1.66 -8.23 -10.43
CA LEU A 35 1.99 -9.11 -9.31
C LEU A 35 1.49 -8.50 -8.00
N GLU A 36 0.83 -9.30 -7.21
CA GLU A 36 0.57 -9.02 -5.79
C GLU A 36 1.70 -9.62 -4.97
N LEU A 37 2.37 -8.79 -4.16
CA LEU A 37 3.51 -9.21 -3.36
C LEU A 37 3.33 -8.75 -1.92
N ASP A 38 3.66 -9.63 -0.99
CA ASP A 38 3.90 -9.28 0.40
C ASP A 38 5.08 -8.30 0.52
N GLU A 39 5.03 -7.36 1.44
CA GLU A 39 6.00 -6.27 1.56
C GLU A 39 7.44 -6.76 1.81
N ALA A 40 7.61 -7.81 2.59
CA ALA A 40 8.94 -8.38 2.85
C ALA A 40 9.54 -9.01 1.59
N TYR A 41 8.69 -9.67 0.79
CA TYR A 41 9.10 -10.30 -0.47
C TYR A 41 9.25 -9.32 -1.60
N ALA A 42 8.43 -8.26 -1.61
CA ALA A 42 8.55 -7.20 -2.59
C ALA A 42 9.96 -6.57 -2.57
N VAL A 43 10.56 -6.39 -1.39
CA VAL A 43 11.94 -5.89 -1.26
C VAL A 43 12.94 -6.81 -1.96
N HIS A 44 12.80 -8.13 -1.82
CA HIS A 44 13.69 -9.06 -2.51
C HIS A 44 13.43 -9.07 -4.02
N PHE A 45 12.18 -9.00 -4.42
CA PHE A 45 11.78 -8.99 -5.82
C PHE A 45 12.34 -7.76 -6.56
N VAL A 46 12.18 -6.54 -5.99
CA VAL A 46 12.62 -5.31 -6.65
C VAL A 46 14.14 -5.16 -6.75
N LYS A 47 14.91 -5.96 -6.03
CA LYS A 47 16.37 -6.06 -6.22
C LYS A 47 16.74 -6.73 -7.54
N GLN A 48 15.88 -7.64 -8.01
CA GLN A 48 16.10 -8.41 -9.24
C GLN A 48 15.38 -7.81 -10.43
N VAL A 49 14.12 -7.37 -10.21
CA VAL A 49 13.24 -6.85 -11.25
C VAL A 49 12.70 -5.51 -10.82
N LYS A 50 13.13 -4.44 -11.48
CA LYS A 50 12.64 -3.09 -11.19
C LYS A 50 11.26 -2.89 -11.81
N PRO A 51 10.23 -2.62 -11.03
CA PRO A 51 8.89 -2.42 -11.56
C PRO A 51 8.81 -1.10 -12.33
N ARG A 52 8.06 -1.11 -13.41
CA ARG A 52 7.68 0.13 -14.11
C ARG A 52 6.59 0.88 -13.36
N TYR A 53 5.67 0.12 -12.75
CA TYR A 53 4.56 0.66 -11.95
C TYR A 53 4.52 -0.03 -10.60
N ALA A 54 4.28 0.74 -9.53
CA ALA A 54 4.02 0.21 -8.21
C ALA A 54 2.78 0.87 -7.62
N LEU A 55 1.90 0.06 -7.03
CA LEU A 55 0.74 0.51 -6.25
C LEU A 55 0.98 0.13 -4.79
N LEU A 56 1.07 1.12 -3.91
CA LEU A 56 1.26 0.93 -2.48
C LEU A 56 -0.04 1.32 -1.75
N LEU A 57 -0.66 0.33 -1.11
CA LEU A 57 -2.02 0.46 -0.62
C LEU A 57 -2.07 1.10 0.77
N ASN A 58 -1.58 0.42 1.79
CA ASN A 58 -1.61 0.88 3.17
C ASN A 58 -0.58 0.14 4.02
N VAL A 59 -0.34 0.67 5.23
CA VAL A 59 0.39 -0.01 6.29
C VAL A 59 -0.58 -0.23 7.43
N MET A 60 -1.13 -1.44 7.52
CA MET A 60 -2.05 -1.81 8.59
C MET A 60 -1.30 -2.47 9.75
N ARG A 61 -1.81 -2.29 10.97
CA ARG A 61 -1.39 -3.14 12.09
C ARG A 61 -1.92 -4.54 11.83
N ASP A 62 -1.02 -5.49 11.72
CA ASP A 62 -1.43 -6.88 11.88
C ASP A 62 -1.88 -7.10 13.33
N GLN A 63 -2.85 -7.99 13.54
CA GLN A 63 -3.56 -8.19 14.82
C GLN A 63 -2.67 -8.62 16.00
N LEU A 64 -1.38 -8.79 15.77
CA LEU A 64 -0.38 -9.18 16.75
C LEU A 64 0.50 -7.98 17.12
N ASP A 65 -0.03 -7.07 17.86
CA ASP A 65 0.52 -6.01 18.70
C ASP A 65 2.07 -5.96 18.80
N ARG A 66 2.78 -5.74 17.69
CA ARG A 66 4.22 -5.53 17.69
C ARG A 66 4.53 -4.05 17.49
N PHE A 67 4.92 -3.41 18.58
CA PHE A 67 5.47 -2.05 18.56
C PHE A 67 6.63 -1.98 17.53
N GLY A 68 6.51 -1.08 16.56
CA GLY A 68 7.52 -0.88 15.53
C GLY A 68 7.27 -1.61 14.19
N GLU A 69 6.30 -2.49 14.10
CA GLU A 69 6.00 -3.25 12.87
C GLU A 69 5.54 -2.34 11.73
N ILE A 70 4.70 -1.36 12.03
CA ILE A 70 4.19 -0.39 11.04
C ILE A 70 5.33 0.41 10.39
N ASP A 71 6.27 0.90 11.19
CA ASP A 71 7.40 1.67 10.67
C ASP A 71 8.38 0.78 9.90
N THR A 72 8.49 -0.49 10.30
CA THR A 72 9.27 -1.49 9.57
C THR A 72 8.63 -1.78 8.22
N THR A 73 7.32 -1.99 8.16
CA THR A 73 6.58 -2.22 6.92
C THR A 73 6.66 -1.01 5.99
N ALA A 74 6.48 0.20 6.51
CA ALA A 74 6.66 1.42 5.73
C ALA A 74 8.08 1.54 5.16
N LYS A 75 9.09 1.14 5.93
CA LYS A 75 10.48 1.08 5.48
C LYS A 75 10.68 0.05 4.37
N LEU A 76 10.08 -1.13 4.46
CA LEU A 76 10.13 -2.14 3.41
C LEU A 76 9.50 -1.58 2.12
N LEU A 77 8.30 -1.01 2.20
CA LEU A 77 7.61 -0.41 1.06
C LEU A 77 8.39 0.77 0.44
N SER A 78 9.19 1.48 1.24
CA SER A 78 10.06 2.54 0.73
C SER A 78 11.08 2.04 -0.30
N HIS A 79 11.56 0.80 -0.16
CA HIS A 79 12.47 0.20 -1.13
C HIS A 79 11.76 -0.10 -2.47
N VAL A 80 10.46 -0.44 -2.42
CA VAL A 80 9.65 -0.65 -3.62
C VAL A 80 9.45 0.68 -4.35
N ALA A 81 9.08 1.74 -3.61
CA ALA A 81 8.97 3.08 -4.18
C ALA A 81 10.28 3.53 -4.84
N ALA A 82 11.42 3.34 -4.14
CA ALA A 82 12.75 3.72 -4.64
C ALA A 82 13.23 2.90 -5.86
N ALA A 83 12.71 1.68 -6.03
CA ALA A 83 13.08 0.82 -7.16
C ALA A 83 12.19 1.03 -8.39
N THR A 84 11.07 1.75 -8.25
CA THR A 84 10.10 1.95 -9.34
C THR A 84 10.62 2.96 -10.36
N THR A 85 10.50 2.63 -11.64
CA THR A 85 11.12 3.40 -12.72
C THR A 85 10.16 4.30 -13.50
N GLY A 86 8.85 4.06 -13.45
CA GLY A 86 7.85 4.82 -14.21
C GLY A 86 6.89 5.58 -13.30
N THR A 87 5.94 4.89 -12.67
CA THR A 87 4.94 5.54 -11.82
C THR A 87 4.76 4.81 -10.49
N VAL A 88 4.79 5.55 -9.40
CA VAL A 88 4.37 5.09 -8.07
C VAL A 88 3.01 5.66 -7.77
N VAL A 89 2.06 4.80 -7.42
CA VAL A 89 0.71 5.17 -6.99
C VAL A 89 0.58 4.92 -5.49
N LEU A 90 0.28 5.95 -4.72
CA LEU A 90 0.28 5.95 -3.27
C LEU A 90 -1.10 6.22 -2.71
N ASN A 91 -1.45 5.53 -1.61
CA ASN A 91 -2.64 5.88 -0.85
C ASN A 91 -2.41 7.20 -0.09
N ARG A 92 -3.22 8.22 -0.37
CA ARG A 92 -3.13 9.50 0.32
C ARG A 92 -3.76 9.49 1.71
N GLU A 93 -4.63 8.50 1.99
CA GLU A 93 -5.29 8.36 3.29
C GLU A 93 -4.38 7.73 4.36
N ASP A 94 -3.29 7.09 3.93
CA ASP A 94 -2.24 6.61 4.82
C ASP A 94 -1.04 7.57 4.78
N PRO A 95 -0.79 8.34 5.85
CA PRO A 95 0.29 9.33 5.87
C PRO A 95 1.68 8.74 5.65
N ARG A 96 1.91 7.47 6.09
CA ARG A 96 3.18 6.77 5.91
C ARG A 96 3.39 6.41 4.45
N ILE A 97 2.34 5.91 3.79
CA ILE A 97 2.39 5.61 2.35
C ILE A 97 2.53 6.89 1.55
N ALA A 98 1.77 7.93 1.86
CA ALA A 98 1.87 9.22 1.16
C ALA A 98 3.28 9.83 1.26
N ALA A 99 3.94 9.70 2.41
CA ALA A 99 5.32 10.17 2.63
C ALA A 99 6.37 9.46 1.77
N LEU A 100 6.05 8.26 1.23
CA LEU A 100 6.96 7.52 0.34
C LEU A 100 7.18 8.20 -1.01
N ALA A 101 6.40 9.21 -1.36
CA ALA A 101 6.66 10.07 -2.51
C ALA A 101 8.09 10.61 -2.53
N ALA A 102 8.64 10.96 -1.36
CA ALA A 102 10.01 11.45 -1.21
C ALA A 102 11.08 10.39 -1.51
N LYS A 103 10.72 9.12 -1.62
CA LYS A 103 11.62 8.00 -1.94
C LYS A 103 11.61 7.63 -3.43
N ALA A 104 10.63 8.12 -4.18
CA ALA A 104 10.57 7.88 -5.62
C ALA A 104 11.79 8.53 -6.31
N PRO A 105 12.44 7.83 -7.26
CA PRO A 105 13.57 8.36 -8.00
C PRO A 105 13.20 9.61 -8.80
N ALA A 106 14.18 10.47 -9.07
CA ALA A 106 14.01 11.58 -9.99
C ALA A 106 13.55 11.06 -11.36
N GLY A 107 12.50 11.70 -11.92
CA GLY A 107 11.88 11.27 -13.17
C GLY A 107 10.77 10.24 -13.04
N THR A 108 10.56 9.66 -11.86
CA THR A 108 9.40 8.81 -11.57
C THR A 108 8.18 9.68 -11.32
N THR A 109 7.06 9.34 -11.95
CA THR A 109 5.77 10.01 -11.70
C THR A 109 5.17 9.51 -10.39
N VAL A 110 4.79 10.43 -9.51
CA VAL A 110 4.03 10.09 -8.30
C VAL A 110 2.56 10.42 -8.55
N ARG A 111 1.69 9.47 -8.24
CA ARG A 111 0.23 9.60 -8.26
C ARG A 111 -0.33 9.20 -6.92
N TYR A 112 -1.51 9.73 -6.59
CA TYR A 112 -2.22 9.39 -5.37
C TYR A 112 -3.61 8.88 -5.69
N PHE A 113 -4.07 7.94 -4.88
CA PHE A 113 -5.48 7.57 -4.81
C PHE A 113 -5.96 7.78 -3.38
N GLY A 114 -7.25 7.87 -3.20
CA GLY A 114 -7.89 8.05 -1.90
C GLY A 114 -9.28 8.61 -2.05
N LEU A 115 -9.91 8.89 -0.93
CA LEU A 115 -11.26 9.42 -0.87
C LEU A 115 -11.28 10.87 -1.37
N ALA A 116 -12.26 11.23 -2.19
CA ALA A 116 -12.48 12.61 -2.59
C ALA A 116 -12.84 13.47 -1.35
N ASP A 117 -12.37 14.72 -1.32
CA ASP A 117 -12.50 15.56 -0.12
C ASP A 117 -13.96 15.84 0.27
N ASP A 118 -14.85 15.91 -0.71
CA ASP A 118 -16.30 16.05 -0.53
C ASP A 118 -16.98 14.82 0.08
N LEU A 119 -16.32 13.65 0.03
CA LEU A 119 -16.82 12.40 0.60
C LEU A 119 -16.26 12.09 1.99
N ARG A 120 -15.26 12.83 2.47
CA ARG A 120 -14.59 12.55 3.77
C ARG A 120 -15.55 12.56 4.95
N HIS A 121 -16.60 13.35 4.91
CA HIS A 121 -17.58 13.41 6.00
C HIS A 121 -18.48 12.16 6.10
N TYR A 122 -18.59 11.37 5.00
CA TYR A 122 -19.31 10.09 5.01
C TYR A 122 -18.43 8.92 5.43
N PHE A 123 -17.11 9.04 5.25
CA PHE A 123 -16.14 7.98 5.47
C PHE A 123 -15.02 8.50 6.38
N PRO A 124 -15.22 8.49 7.71
CA PRO A 124 -14.16 8.91 8.64
C PRO A 124 -12.95 7.98 8.51
N SER A 125 -11.76 8.55 8.60
CA SER A 125 -10.52 7.78 8.61
C SER A 125 -10.33 7.04 9.94
N ASP A 126 -9.44 6.03 9.94
CA ASP A 126 -9.09 5.31 11.17
C ASP A 126 -8.52 6.28 12.25
N ASP A 127 -7.81 7.33 11.84
CA ASP A 127 -7.33 8.37 12.74
C ASP A 127 -8.48 9.22 13.33
N ASP A 128 -9.53 9.46 12.56
CA ASP A 128 -10.74 10.11 13.05
C ASP A 128 -11.49 9.24 14.07
N MET A 129 -11.46 7.93 13.87
CA MET A 129 -12.04 6.94 14.80
C MET A 129 -11.20 6.82 16.07
N ALA A 130 -9.86 6.84 15.95
CA ALA A 130 -8.94 6.73 17.08
C ALA A 130 -9.03 7.95 18.03
N THR A 131 -9.28 9.14 17.51
CA THR A 131 -9.44 10.36 18.31
C THR A 131 -10.74 10.36 19.12
N THR A 132 -11.74 9.57 18.74
CA THR A 132 -13.00 9.43 19.51
C THR A 132 -12.88 8.45 20.69
N VAL A 133 -11.87 7.57 20.71
CA VAL A 133 -11.68 6.55 21.77
C VAL A 133 -10.80 7.06 22.92
N SER A 134 -10.07 8.16 22.76
CA SER A 134 -9.16 8.69 23.79
C SER A 134 -9.87 9.51 24.90
N VAL A 135 -11.19 9.45 25.02
CA VAL A 135 -11.96 10.19 26.03
C VAL A 135 -12.48 9.28 27.16
N GLU A 136 -12.07 8.03 27.22
CA GLU A 136 -12.32 7.20 28.40
C GLU A 136 -11.41 7.61 29.55
N GLY A 137 -11.93 8.48 30.42
CA GLY A 137 -11.24 8.92 31.62
C GLY A 137 -11.64 10.32 32.09
N ALA A 138 -12.26 11.12 31.28
CA ALA A 138 -12.82 12.38 31.67
C ALA A 138 -14.31 12.18 31.99
N ALA A 139 -14.71 12.39 33.25
CA ALA A 139 -16.11 12.45 33.69
C ALA A 139 -16.79 13.66 33.02
N GLY A 140 -17.18 13.51 31.79
CA GLY A 140 -17.94 14.50 31.01
C GLY A 140 -18.77 13.79 29.94
N PRO A 141 -19.90 14.38 29.51
CA PRO A 141 -20.71 13.79 28.47
C PRO A 141 -19.87 13.60 27.20
N LEU A 142 -20.00 12.43 26.57
CA LEU A 142 -19.44 12.15 25.25
C LEU A 142 -19.74 13.32 24.32
N PRO A 143 -18.76 13.81 23.55
CA PRO A 143 -19.04 14.80 22.54
C PRO A 143 -20.09 14.22 21.60
N SER A 144 -21.19 14.93 21.43
CA SER A 144 -22.25 14.59 20.47
C SER A 144 -21.62 14.36 19.12
N ALA A 145 -22.12 13.36 18.41
CA ALA A 145 -21.72 13.07 17.02
C ALA A 145 -21.46 14.38 16.27
N ARG A 146 -20.30 14.49 15.62
CA ARG A 146 -19.87 15.69 14.90
C ARG A 146 -21.02 16.20 14.03
N THR A 147 -21.37 17.45 14.21
CA THR A 147 -22.28 18.13 13.31
C THR A 147 -21.69 18.01 11.90
N PRO A 148 -22.46 17.59 10.91
CA PRO A 148 -21.97 17.54 9.53
C PRO A 148 -21.43 18.91 9.15
N LEU A 149 -20.22 18.97 8.61
CA LEU A 149 -19.67 20.20 8.08
C LEU A 149 -20.61 20.67 6.97
N SER A 150 -21.10 21.91 7.10
CA SER A 150 -21.89 22.54 6.05
C SER A 150 -21.12 22.50 4.73
N PRO A 151 -21.78 22.13 3.62
CA PRO A 151 -21.17 22.19 2.31
C PRO A 151 -20.77 23.63 2.02
N ARG A 152 -19.53 23.83 1.63
CA ARG A 152 -19.04 25.06 1.02
C ARG A 152 -19.16 24.99 -0.48
#